data_dfcc343bd431f662507bc6a9e02d5173
#
_entry.id   dfcc343bd431f662507bc6a9e02d5173
#
_cell.length_a   1.000
_cell.length_b   1.000
_cell.length_c   1.000
_cell.angle_alpha   90.00
_cell.angle_beta   90.00
_cell.angle_gamma   90.00
#
_symmetry.space_group_name_H-M   'P 1'
#
loop_
_entity.id
_entity.type
_entity.pdbx_description
1 polymer ?
#
loop_
_entity_poly.entity_id
_entity_poly.type
_entity_poly.pdbx_seq_one_letter_code
_entity_poly.pdbx_strand_id
1 'polypeptide(L)'
;MPFGNNPIVDRTTVENTGENAGTMIGSNSGQVNVNCGLGYNDTKALCLDITREEIAKYAQTAHIEAERRRDELFEMLMNVLANRQMADTQTLSAFCDPAMQFDYFEAQKAYMKAGTPELADILSQILAERVGESERTLLQIALGEAIQVAPKLVTTQMRTLALVFF
;
A
#
# COMPACT_ATOMS: atom_id res chain seq x y z
N MET A 1 -79.87 6.55 -37.73
CA MET A 1 -78.87 6.05 -36.76
C MET A 1 -77.52 6.22 -37.37
N PRO A 2 -76.69 7.15 -36.96
CA PRO A 2 -75.36 7.32 -37.51
C PRO A 2 -74.37 6.45 -36.73
N PHE A 3 -73.53 5.74 -37.46
CA PHE A 3 -72.46 4.89 -36.95
C PHE A 3 -71.37 5.77 -36.37
N GLY A 4 -71.00 5.52 -35.14
CA GLY A 4 -69.93 6.22 -34.44
C GLY A 4 -68.56 5.91 -35.06
N ASN A 5 -67.88 6.97 -35.44
CA ASN A 5 -66.44 6.89 -35.78
C ASN A 5 -65.65 6.60 -34.52
N ASN A 6 -65.07 5.41 -34.47
CA ASN A 6 -64.03 5.10 -33.49
C ASN A 6 -62.70 5.75 -33.96
N PRO A 7 -62.06 6.62 -33.20
CA PRO A 7 -60.80 7.20 -33.63
C PRO A 7 -59.72 6.11 -33.68
N ILE A 8 -59.08 6.01 -34.82
CA ILE A 8 -57.88 5.18 -35.03
C ILE A 8 -56.81 5.76 -34.09
N VAL A 9 -56.47 4.96 -33.07
CA VAL A 9 -55.31 5.31 -32.20
C VAL A 9 -54.05 5.13 -33.03
N ASP A 10 -53.42 6.26 -33.35
CA ASP A 10 -52.14 6.28 -34.03
C ASP A 10 -51.11 5.61 -33.16
N ARG A 11 -50.55 4.49 -33.64
CA ARG A 11 -49.48 3.76 -32.98
C ARG A 11 -48.19 4.50 -33.24
N THR A 12 -47.81 5.38 -32.36
CA THR A 12 -46.47 5.97 -32.38
C THR A 12 -45.48 4.89 -32.05
N THR A 13 -44.76 4.42 -33.04
CA THR A 13 -43.61 3.54 -32.85
C THR A 13 -42.47 4.43 -32.34
N VAL A 14 -42.11 4.28 -31.08
CA VAL A 14 -40.96 4.97 -30.51
C VAL A 14 -39.74 4.10 -30.80
N GLU A 15 -38.91 4.52 -31.75
CA GLU A 15 -37.62 3.90 -32.00
C GLU A 15 -36.64 4.32 -30.89
N ASN A 16 -36.09 3.35 -30.19
CA ASN A 16 -35.05 3.58 -29.19
C ASN A 16 -33.71 3.73 -29.90
N THR A 17 -33.31 4.96 -30.18
CA THR A 17 -32.01 5.30 -30.79
C THR A 17 -30.96 5.67 -29.76
N GLY A 18 -31.23 5.48 -28.48
CA GLY A 18 -30.33 5.83 -27.37
C GLY A 18 -29.57 4.62 -26.81
N GLU A 19 -28.47 4.92 -26.14
CA GLU A 19 -27.59 3.95 -25.43
C GLU A 19 -28.26 3.30 -24.20
N ASN A 20 -29.56 3.51 -24.01
CA ASN A 20 -30.32 3.00 -22.88
C ASN A 20 -31.13 1.76 -23.26
N ALA A 21 -30.68 0.60 -22.81
CA ALA A 21 -31.43 -0.65 -22.87
C ALA A 21 -32.53 -0.66 -21.80
N GLY A 22 -33.54 0.19 -21.94
CA GLY A 22 -34.72 0.23 -21.06
C GLY A 22 -35.87 -0.57 -21.63
N THR A 23 -36.72 -1.12 -20.76
CA THR A 23 -37.96 -1.80 -21.15
C THR A 23 -38.94 -0.80 -21.74
N MET A 24 -39.31 -0.99 -23.02
CA MET A 24 -40.33 -0.15 -23.68
C MET A 24 -41.72 -0.75 -23.44
N ILE A 25 -42.59 0.04 -22.87
CA ILE A 25 -44.02 -0.30 -22.71
C ILE A 25 -44.79 0.43 -23.82
N GLY A 26 -45.24 -0.30 -24.81
CA GLY A 26 -46.06 0.23 -25.91
C GLY A 26 -47.48 0.59 -25.45
N SER A 27 -47.99 1.70 -25.98
CA SER A 27 -49.32 2.27 -25.90
C SER A 27 -50.04 2.07 -24.55
N ASN A 28 -49.91 3.07 -23.68
CA ASN A 28 -50.74 3.19 -22.50
C ASN A 28 -51.27 4.65 -22.38
N SER A 29 -52.54 4.78 -22.09
CA SER A 29 -53.14 6.12 -21.74
C SER A 29 -52.86 6.54 -20.30
N GLY A 30 -51.99 5.81 -19.59
CA GLY A 30 -51.54 6.08 -18.23
C GLY A 30 -50.11 6.61 -18.13
N GLN A 31 -49.72 6.95 -16.93
CA GLN A 31 -48.37 7.42 -16.63
C GLN A 31 -47.33 6.33 -16.92
N VAL A 32 -46.49 6.53 -17.94
CA VAL A 32 -45.40 5.59 -18.27
C VAL A 32 -44.22 5.90 -17.33
N ASN A 33 -43.96 5.00 -16.41
CA ASN A 33 -42.77 5.10 -15.57
C ASN A 33 -41.62 4.35 -16.25
N VAL A 34 -40.79 5.11 -16.99
CA VAL A 34 -39.59 4.55 -17.63
C VAL A 34 -38.49 4.47 -16.57
N ASN A 35 -38.26 3.27 -16.05
CA ASN A 35 -37.09 3.01 -15.23
C ASN A 35 -35.88 2.89 -16.16
N CYS A 36 -35.21 4.02 -16.41
CA CYS A 36 -33.93 4.03 -17.10
C CYS A 36 -32.91 3.41 -16.15
N GLY A 37 -32.57 2.14 -16.37
CA GLY A 37 -31.44 1.50 -15.69
C GLY A 37 -30.16 2.33 -15.87
N LEU A 38 -29.16 2.09 -15.01
CA LEU A 38 -27.86 2.75 -15.10
C LEU A 38 -27.30 2.60 -16.52
N GLY A 39 -27.02 3.72 -17.17
CA GLY A 39 -26.34 3.74 -18.47
C GLY A 39 -24.90 3.21 -18.35
N TYR A 40 -24.30 2.86 -19.49
CA TYR A 40 -22.91 2.39 -19.52
C TYR A 40 -21.94 3.38 -18.83
N ASN A 41 -22.11 4.67 -19.08
CA ASN A 41 -21.28 5.72 -18.48
C ASN A 41 -21.46 5.82 -16.97
N ASP A 42 -22.71 5.69 -16.48
CA ASP A 42 -23.01 5.73 -15.05
C ASP A 42 -22.44 4.48 -14.35
N THR A 43 -22.60 3.31 -14.97
CA THR A 43 -22.02 2.05 -14.46
C THR A 43 -20.50 2.13 -14.41
N LYS A 44 -19.87 2.66 -15.46
CA LYS A 44 -18.42 2.86 -15.50
C LYS A 44 -17.95 3.83 -14.42
N ALA A 45 -18.64 4.96 -14.24
CA ALA A 45 -18.32 5.93 -13.21
C ALA A 45 -18.43 5.31 -11.82
N LEU A 46 -19.51 4.58 -11.54
CA LEU A 46 -19.72 3.88 -10.29
C LEU A 46 -18.63 2.83 -10.03
N CYS A 47 -18.26 2.03 -11.03
CA CYS A 47 -17.17 1.05 -10.90
C CYS A 47 -15.82 1.74 -10.59
N LEU A 48 -15.53 2.86 -11.24
CA LEU A 48 -14.31 3.62 -10.97
C LEU A 48 -14.29 4.21 -9.57
N ASP A 49 -15.41 4.71 -9.08
CA ASP A 49 -15.50 5.28 -7.74
C ASP A 49 -15.36 4.20 -6.67
N ILE A 50 -16.04 3.07 -6.82
CA ILE A 50 -15.86 1.89 -5.94
C ILE A 50 -14.40 1.44 -5.94
N THR A 51 -13.77 1.36 -7.11
CA THR A 51 -12.36 0.95 -7.21
C THR A 51 -11.44 1.93 -6.49
N ARG A 52 -11.66 3.22 -6.62
CA ARG A 52 -10.88 4.26 -5.92
C ARG A 52 -11.03 4.17 -4.40
N GLU A 53 -12.27 3.97 -3.93
CA GLU A 53 -12.53 3.81 -2.49
C GLU A 53 -11.83 2.56 -1.93
N GLU A 54 -11.89 1.44 -2.63
CA GLU A 54 -11.23 0.21 -2.20
C GLU A 54 -9.70 0.35 -2.21
N ILE A 55 -9.12 0.97 -3.24
CA ILE A 55 -7.67 1.27 -3.27
C ILE A 55 -7.28 2.17 -2.09
N ALA A 56 -8.09 3.18 -1.77
CA ALA A 56 -7.82 4.07 -0.64
C ALA A 56 -7.84 3.32 0.71
N LYS A 57 -8.78 2.40 0.92
CA LYS A 57 -8.83 1.55 2.12
C LYS A 57 -7.59 0.64 2.22
N TYR A 58 -7.20 0.00 1.11
CA TYR A 58 -6.00 -0.84 1.09
C TYR A 58 -4.72 -0.04 1.33
N ALA A 59 -4.63 1.17 0.76
CA ALA A 59 -3.51 2.06 1.01
C ALA A 59 -3.41 2.46 2.50
N GLN A 60 -4.54 2.73 3.14
CA GLN A 60 -4.59 3.03 4.58
C GLN A 60 -4.15 1.83 5.42
N THR A 61 -4.64 0.63 5.11
CA THR A 61 -4.23 -0.60 5.80
C THR A 61 -2.73 -0.86 5.63
N ALA A 62 -2.21 -0.69 4.42
CA ALA A 62 -0.78 -0.83 4.14
C ALA A 62 0.06 0.21 4.89
N HIS A 63 -0.44 1.44 5.03
CA HIS A 63 0.23 2.49 5.79
C HIS A 63 0.34 2.15 7.28
N ILE A 64 -0.76 1.71 7.90
CA ILE A 64 -0.79 1.30 9.31
C ILE A 64 0.21 0.15 9.55
N GLU A 65 0.24 -0.83 8.66
CA GLU A 65 1.18 -1.96 8.79
C GLU A 65 2.64 -1.51 8.61
N ALA A 66 2.90 -0.57 7.71
CA ALA A 66 4.24 0.00 7.53
C ALA A 66 4.70 0.76 8.79
N GLU A 67 3.82 1.56 9.40
CA GLU A 67 4.12 2.25 10.66
C GLU A 67 4.40 1.27 11.80
N ARG A 68 3.59 0.21 11.94
CA ARG A 68 3.83 -0.84 12.94
C ARG A 68 5.22 -1.46 12.79
N ARG A 69 5.61 -1.80 11.55
CA ARG A 69 6.95 -2.35 11.26
C ARG A 69 8.08 -1.37 11.55
N ARG A 70 7.87 -0.09 11.25
CA ARG A 70 8.85 0.96 11.58
C ARG A 70 9.12 1.00 13.08
N ASP A 71 8.06 1.01 13.88
CA ASP A 71 8.15 1.08 15.33
C ASP A 71 8.77 -0.20 15.92
N GLU A 72 8.42 -1.35 15.36
CA GLU A 72 9.01 -2.66 15.72
C GLU A 72 10.54 -2.69 15.48
N LEU A 73 11.01 -2.21 14.33
CA LEU A 73 12.45 -2.12 14.06
C LEU A 73 13.16 -1.17 15.07
N PHE A 74 12.53 -0.06 15.40
CA PHE A 74 13.06 0.86 16.40
C PHE A 74 13.19 0.20 17.78
N GLU A 75 12.17 -0.51 18.23
CA GLU A 75 12.20 -1.24 19.50
C GLU A 75 13.28 -2.33 19.50
N MET A 76 13.41 -3.07 18.40
CA MET A 76 14.46 -4.09 18.27
C MET A 76 15.86 -3.45 18.34
N LEU A 77 16.09 -2.35 17.64
CA LEU A 77 17.36 -1.62 17.70
C LEU A 77 17.67 -1.14 19.12
N MET A 78 16.70 -0.53 19.78
CA MET A 78 16.86 -0.07 21.17
C MET A 78 17.18 -1.20 22.15
N ASN A 79 16.56 -2.37 21.95
CA ASN A 79 16.86 -3.57 22.72
C ASN A 79 18.29 -4.08 22.49
N VAL A 80 18.75 -4.09 21.23
CA VAL A 80 20.13 -4.49 20.90
C VAL A 80 21.13 -3.53 21.52
N LEU A 81 20.89 -2.21 21.43
CA LEU A 81 21.76 -1.19 22.03
C LEU A 81 21.78 -1.33 23.58
N ALA A 82 20.63 -1.54 24.21
CA ALA A 82 20.56 -1.75 25.65
C ALA A 82 21.32 -3.01 26.10
N ASN A 83 21.17 -4.12 25.39
CA ASN A 83 21.86 -5.37 25.69
C ASN A 83 23.39 -5.25 25.54
N ARG A 84 23.85 -4.39 24.64
CA ARG A 84 25.26 -4.10 24.44
C ARG A 84 25.79 -2.99 25.38
N GLN A 85 24.96 -2.46 26.27
CA GLN A 85 25.26 -1.31 27.15
C GLN A 85 25.62 -0.03 26.37
N MET A 86 25.08 0.12 25.17
CA MET A 86 25.28 1.23 24.25
C MET A 86 24.09 2.22 24.22
N ALA A 87 23.14 2.11 25.14
CA ALA A 87 21.97 2.99 25.21
C ALA A 87 22.21 4.26 26.05
N ASP A 88 23.45 4.79 26.00
CA ASP A 88 23.81 6.04 26.66
C ASP A 88 23.65 7.24 25.71
N THR A 89 23.65 8.45 26.32
CA THR A 89 23.48 9.70 25.57
C THR A 89 24.58 9.93 24.54
N GLN A 90 25.81 9.48 24.79
CA GLN A 90 26.93 9.68 23.90
C GLN A 90 26.76 8.79 22.66
N THR A 91 26.43 7.53 22.83
CA THR A 91 26.15 6.58 21.75
C THR A 91 24.94 7.02 20.90
N LEU A 92 23.86 7.45 21.57
CA LEU A 92 22.67 7.95 20.86
C LEU A 92 22.94 9.24 20.10
N SER A 93 23.98 10.02 20.45
CA SER A 93 24.37 11.20 19.69
C SER A 93 24.85 10.88 18.25
N ALA A 94 25.25 9.63 17.97
CA ALA A 94 25.57 9.17 16.62
C ALA A 94 24.37 9.35 15.65
N PHE A 95 23.14 9.32 16.15
CA PHE A 95 21.96 9.61 15.34
C PHE A 95 21.83 11.09 14.91
N CYS A 96 22.67 11.99 15.43
CA CYS A 96 22.78 13.35 14.92
C CYS A 96 23.60 13.43 13.62
N ASP A 97 24.35 12.38 13.27
CA ASP A 97 25.08 12.30 12.00
C ASP A 97 24.13 12.04 10.84
N PRO A 98 24.13 12.89 9.79
CA PRO A 98 23.30 12.67 8.61
C PRO A 98 23.51 11.31 7.94
N ALA A 99 24.74 10.78 7.89
CA ALA A 99 25.03 9.49 7.29
C ALA A 99 24.35 8.36 8.08
N MET A 100 24.40 8.42 9.42
CA MET A 100 23.67 7.46 10.26
C MET A 100 22.16 7.56 10.08
N GLN A 101 21.61 8.76 9.91
CA GLN A 101 20.19 8.94 9.63
C GLN A 101 19.78 8.31 8.30
N PHE A 102 20.58 8.45 7.26
CA PHE A 102 20.34 7.80 5.97
C PHE A 102 20.36 6.28 6.10
N ASP A 103 21.34 5.72 6.76
CA ASP A 103 21.44 4.28 7.00
C ASP A 103 20.22 3.76 7.78
N TYR A 104 19.80 4.49 8.80
CA TYR A 104 18.59 4.15 9.56
C TYR A 104 17.31 4.21 8.71
N PHE A 105 17.13 5.26 7.89
CA PHE A 105 15.98 5.35 6.99
C PHE A 105 15.96 4.23 5.94
N GLU A 106 17.11 3.86 5.37
CA GLU A 106 17.16 2.73 4.43
C GLU A 106 16.81 1.42 5.11
N ALA A 107 17.25 1.18 6.34
CA ALA A 107 16.88 0.01 7.11
C ALA A 107 15.37 -0.01 7.42
N GLN A 108 14.80 1.11 7.87
CA GLN A 108 13.36 1.24 8.10
C GLN A 108 12.56 0.92 6.83
N LYS A 109 12.89 1.58 5.74
CA LYS A 109 12.24 1.39 4.43
C LYS A 109 12.31 -0.06 3.95
N ALA A 110 13.45 -0.71 4.15
CA ALA A 110 13.64 -2.10 3.80
C ALA A 110 12.73 -3.02 4.62
N TYR A 111 12.69 -2.83 5.94
CA TYR A 111 11.86 -3.64 6.81
C TYR A 111 10.37 -3.36 6.65
N MET A 112 9.95 -2.11 6.53
CA MET A 112 8.57 -1.73 6.24
C MET A 112 8.04 -2.47 5.00
N LYS A 113 8.88 -2.65 3.99
CA LYS A 113 8.54 -3.33 2.74
C LYS A 113 8.53 -4.86 2.88
N ALA A 114 9.53 -5.45 3.53
CA ALA A 114 9.70 -6.90 3.60
C ALA A 114 8.91 -7.54 4.76
N GLY A 115 8.98 -6.97 5.97
CA GLY A 115 8.25 -7.42 7.15
C GLY A 115 8.69 -8.76 7.72
N THR A 116 9.90 -9.25 7.39
CA THR A 116 10.39 -10.53 7.90
C THR A 116 11.18 -10.33 9.20
N PRO A 117 10.86 -11.04 10.30
CA PRO A 117 11.52 -10.86 11.58
C PRO A 117 13.04 -11.06 11.52
N GLU A 118 13.52 -11.99 10.71
CA GLU A 118 14.95 -12.24 10.52
C GLU A 118 15.66 -11.01 9.92
N LEU A 119 14.99 -10.30 9.00
CA LEU A 119 15.55 -9.07 8.44
C LEU A 119 15.61 -7.97 9.48
N ALA A 120 14.60 -7.83 10.32
CA ALA A 120 14.60 -6.84 11.40
C ALA A 120 15.75 -7.09 12.39
N ASP A 121 15.98 -8.35 12.76
CA ASP A 121 17.08 -8.74 13.63
C ASP A 121 18.44 -8.37 13.02
N ILE A 122 18.68 -8.75 11.76
CA ILE A 122 19.92 -8.42 11.05
C ILE A 122 20.12 -6.91 10.93
N LEU A 123 19.08 -6.17 10.51
CA LEU A 123 19.17 -4.73 10.35
C LEU A 123 19.42 -4.00 11.68
N SER A 124 18.78 -4.43 12.76
CA SER A 124 18.99 -3.85 14.09
C SER A 124 20.42 -4.09 14.60
N GLN A 125 21.00 -5.25 14.31
CA GLN A 125 22.37 -5.57 14.67
C GLN A 125 23.38 -4.77 13.85
N ILE A 126 23.20 -4.65 12.53
CA ILE A 126 24.06 -3.83 11.67
C ILE A 126 24.01 -2.37 12.09
N LEU A 127 22.82 -1.84 12.39
CA LEU A 127 22.65 -0.48 12.87
C LEU A 127 23.33 -0.26 14.23
N ALA A 128 23.25 -1.21 15.14
CA ALA A 128 23.94 -1.13 16.43
C ALA A 128 25.48 -1.10 16.28
N GLU A 129 26.03 -1.92 15.37
CA GLU A 129 27.47 -1.84 15.02
C GLU A 129 27.81 -0.46 14.41
N ARG A 130 26.95 0.02 13.50
CA ARG A 130 27.14 1.30 12.83
C ARG A 130 27.14 2.48 13.80
N VAL A 131 26.31 2.44 14.85
CA VAL A 131 26.28 3.44 15.93
C VAL A 131 27.59 3.48 16.70
N GLY A 132 28.26 2.33 16.86
CA GLY A 132 29.56 2.25 17.56
C GLY A 132 30.73 2.88 16.78
N GLU A 133 30.57 3.07 15.47
CA GLU A 133 31.64 3.60 14.60
C GLU A 133 31.51 5.11 14.41
N SER A 134 32.32 5.88 15.07
CA SER A 134 32.28 7.36 15.04
C SER A 134 33.02 7.98 13.86
N GLU A 135 33.95 7.25 13.23
CA GLU A 135 34.78 7.74 12.12
C GLU A 135 34.41 7.03 10.80
N ARG A 136 34.67 7.69 9.68
CA ARG A 136 34.46 7.10 8.35
C ARG A 136 35.52 6.04 8.04
N THR A 137 35.35 4.87 8.63
CA THR A 137 36.22 3.70 8.43
C THR A 137 35.70 2.83 7.27
N LEU A 138 36.54 1.89 6.82
CA LEU A 138 36.12 0.86 5.87
C LEU A 138 34.93 0.03 6.44
N LEU A 139 34.94 -0.23 7.75
CA LEU A 139 33.86 -0.94 8.43
C LEU A 139 32.54 -0.17 8.32
N GLN A 140 32.56 1.14 8.56
CA GLN A 140 31.39 2.00 8.43
C GLN A 140 30.78 1.94 7.02
N ILE A 141 31.63 2.00 5.99
CA ILE A 141 31.20 1.88 4.59
C ILE A 141 30.58 0.49 4.34
N ALA A 142 31.24 -0.56 4.82
CA ALA A 142 30.74 -1.95 4.66
C ALA A 142 29.40 -2.18 5.37
N LEU A 143 29.21 -1.58 6.55
CA LEU A 143 27.92 -1.65 7.28
C LEU A 143 26.80 -0.93 6.53
N GLY A 144 27.06 0.26 5.95
CA GLY A 144 26.10 0.97 5.11
C GLY A 144 25.71 0.16 3.86
N GLU A 145 26.67 -0.47 3.19
CA GLU A 145 26.39 -1.39 2.07
C GLU A 145 25.61 -2.63 2.53
N ALA A 146 25.92 -3.18 3.71
CA ALA A 146 25.21 -4.33 4.25
C ALA A 146 23.73 -4.03 4.49
N ILE A 147 23.36 -2.82 4.95
CA ILE A 147 21.97 -2.38 5.10
C ILE A 147 21.24 -2.40 3.75
N GLN A 148 21.90 -2.03 2.66
CA GLN A 148 21.31 -2.01 1.33
C GLN A 148 21.22 -3.41 0.68
N VAL A 149 22.10 -4.34 1.06
CA VAL A 149 22.18 -5.68 0.50
C VAL A 149 21.28 -6.66 1.26
N ALA A 150 21.22 -6.58 2.60
CA ALA A 150 20.46 -7.51 3.43
C ALA A 150 19.00 -7.72 2.94
N PRO A 151 18.24 -6.70 2.54
CA PRO A 151 16.87 -6.87 2.05
C PRO A 151 16.75 -7.63 0.72
N LYS A 152 17.86 -7.77 -0.01
CA LYS A 152 17.89 -8.46 -1.31
C LYS A 152 18.20 -9.96 -1.16
N LEU A 153 18.60 -10.40 0.03
CA LEU A 153 18.90 -11.78 0.34
C LEU A 153 17.64 -12.51 0.80
N VAL A 154 17.48 -13.74 0.33
CA VAL A 154 16.47 -14.64 0.90
C VAL A 154 16.97 -15.25 2.21
N THR A 155 16.05 -15.64 3.11
CA THR A 155 16.38 -16.16 4.44
C THR A 155 17.42 -17.29 4.41
N THR A 156 17.37 -18.17 3.39
CA THR A 156 18.36 -19.24 3.22
C THR A 156 19.76 -18.69 2.96
N GLN A 157 19.89 -17.64 2.13
CA GLN A 157 21.18 -17.01 1.85
C GLN A 157 21.74 -16.32 3.09
N MET A 158 20.88 -15.62 3.85
CA MET A 158 21.25 -14.98 5.12
C MET A 158 21.80 -16.02 6.12
N ARG A 159 21.12 -17.16 6.28
CA ARG A 159 21.57 -18.25 7.14
C ARG A 159 22.90 -18.86 6.66
N THR A 160 23.06 -19.04 5.37
CA THR A 160 24.31 -19.56 4.80
C THR A 160 25.48 -18.62 5.06
N LEU A 161 25.29 -17.31 4.89
CA LEU A 161 26.31 -16.31 5.21
C LEU A 161 26.67 -16.36 6.70
N ALA A 162 25.70 -16.44 7.59
CA ALA A 162 25.95 -16.57 9.02
C ALA A 162 26.79 -17.82 9.37
N LEU A 163 26.53 -18.95 8.71
CA LEU A 163 27.30 -20.19 8.93
C LEU A 163 28.75 -20.17 8.39
N VAL A 164 29.02 -19.32 7.41
CA VAL A 164 30.35 -19.19 6.81
C VAL A 164 31.24 -18.24 7.61
N PHE A 165 30.64 -17.26 8.31
CA PHE A 165 31.38 -16.20 9.03
C PHE A 165 31.40 -16.38 10.55
N PHE A 166 30.70 -17.37 11.10
CA PHE A 166 30.70 -17.75 12.50
C PHE A 166 31.11 -19.24 12.67
#